data_e30499dea5b19891111bafb717fb4c2b
#
_entry.id   e30499dea5b19891111bafb717fb4c2b
#
_cell.length_a   1.000
_cell.length_b   1.000
_cell.length_c   1.000
_cell.angle_alpha   90.00
_cell.angle_beta   90.00
_cell.angle_gamma   90.00
#
_symmetry.space_group_name_H-M   'P 1'
#
loop_
_entity.id
_entity.type
_entity.pdbx_description
1 polymer ?
#
loop_
_entity_poly.entity_id
_entity_poly.type
_entity_poly.pdbx_seq_one_letter_code
_entity_poly.pdbx_strand_id
1 'polypeptide(L)'
;LLEIMPNHRVITIEDTLELPVSAMRKLSYDVLSMKVRSALATGESNEVGAAEGIRTSLRLGDSSLIVGEIRSEEAKALYEAMRVGALANVVAGTIHGGSPYAVFDRVVNDLEVPVTSFKATDIIVNANPVRTSDGSTFRRVLSITEVRKHWEKDPLTEGGFVELMKYDVNDDTLKPTDDLINGESETIKSIASNVKGWAGNWDAVWDNILLRKMVKEEIVGYSDKMRRPEVLEADFTTKCNDAFHKISDEVSKEVGLPESKEVFSRFQAWLEKMAPDYVAP
;
A
#
# COMPACT_ATOMS: atom_id res chain seq x y z
N LEU A 1 0.84 -4.44 4.24
CA LEU A 1 -0.18 -4.90 5.22
C LEU A 1 0.05 -4.28 6.59
N LEU A 2 1.30 -4.24 7.09
CA LEU A 2 1.63 -3.72 8.45
C LEU A 2 1.35 -2.22 8.64
N GLU A 3 1.12 -1.45 7.59
CA GLU A 3 0.70 -0.04 7.68
C GLU A 3 -0.81 0.12 7.95
N ILE A 4 -1.58 -0.94 7.77
CA ILE A 4 -3.00 -0.97 8.17
C ILE A 4 -3.04 -1.04 9.69
N MET A 5 -3.81 -0.15 10.32
CA MET A 5 -3.93 -0.16 11.78
C MET A 5 -4.57 -1.48 12.26
N PRO A 6 -4.08 -2.10 13.35
CA PRO A 6 -4.58 -3.40 13.84
C PRO A 6 -6.08 -3.42 14.16
N ASN A 7 -6.67 -2.27 14.48
CA ASN A 7 -8.11 -2.14 14.75
C ASN A 7 -8.98 -2.08 13.48
N HIS A 8 -8.36 -2.05 12.30
CA HIS A 8 -9.07 -2.10 11.02
C HIS A 8 -9.10 -3.53 10.52
N ARG A 9 -10.28 -4.00 10.13
CA ARG A 9 -10.42 -5.32 9.53
C ARG A 9 -9.73 -5.41 8.18
N VAL A 10 -9.02 -6.52 7.96
CA VAL A 10 -8.43 -6.88 6.67
C VAL A 10 -9.14 -8.13 6.16
N ILE A 11 -9.62 -8.11 4.93
CA ILE A 11 -10.16 -9.27 4.24
C ILE A 11 -9.18 -9.66 3.13
N THR A 12 -8.68 -10.88 3.16
CA THR A 12 -7.83 -11.42 2.09
C THR A 12 -8.62 -12.43 1.27
N ILE A 13 -8.48 -12.36 -0.05
CA ILE A 13 -9.08 -13.30 -1.00
C ILE A 13 -7.97 -13.90 -1.85
N GLU A 14 -7.77 -15.20 -1.75
CA GLU A 14 -6.67 -15.91 -2.40
C GLU A 14 -7.13 -17.27 -2.91
N ASP A 15 -6.71 -17.67 -4.08
CA ASP A 15 -6.82 -19.05 -4.57
C ASP A 15 -5.69 -19.92 -4.02
N THR A 16 -4.50 -19.38 -3.92
CA THR A 16 -3.34 -19.94 -3.26
C THR A 16 -2.97 -19.05 -2.08
N LEU A 17 -2.92 -19.63 -0.87
CA LEU A 17 -2.66 -18.86 0.35
C LEU A 17 -1.17 -18.51 0.45
N GLU A 18 -0.82 -17.29 0.13
CA GLU A 18 0.56 -16.76 0.15
C GLU A 18 0.73 -15.60 1.15
N LEU A 19 -0.37 -14.92 1.50
CA LEU A 19 -0.31 -13.81 2.45
C LEU A 19 -0.11 -14.33 3.88
N PRO A 20 0.69 -13.63 4.71
CA PRO A 20 1.07 -14.09 6.05
C PRO A 20 -0.04 -13.90 7.08
N VAL A 21 -1.27 -14.36 6.78
CA VAL A 21 -2.45 -14.15 7.63
C VAL A 21 -2.27 -14.67 9.05
N SER A 22 -1.67 -15.85 9.20
CA SER A 22 -1.45 -16.42 10.53
C SER A 22 -0.49 -15.59 11.38
N ALA A 23 0.55 -15.03 10.77
CA ALA A 23 1.48 -14.13 11.44
C ALA A 23 0.77 -12.82 11.83
N MET A 24 -0.02 -12.23 10.94
CA MET A 24 -0.78 -11.02 11.23
C MET A 24 -1.78 -11.22 12.40
N ARG A 25 -2.47 -12.36 12.46
CA ARG A 25 -3.37 -12.68 13.57
C ARG A 25 -2.63 -12.77 14.90
N LYS A 26 -1.39 -13.30 14.93
CA LYS A 26 -0.53 -13.30 16.13
C LYS A 26 -0.16 -11.89 16.57
N LEU A 27 -0.08 -10.94 15.64
CA LEU A 27 0.14 -9.52 15.90
C LEU A 27 -1.16 -8.74 16.22
N SER A 28 -2.26 -9.46 16.50
CA SER A 28 -3.56 -8.91 16.88
C SER A 28 -4.30 -8.15 15.76
N TYR A 29 -3.95 -8.40 14.49
CA TYR A 29 -4.76 -7.89 13.38
C TYR A 29 -6.06 -8.67 13.23
N ASP A 30 -7.18 -7.96 12.98
CA ASP A 30 -8.45 -8.56 12.60
C ASP A 30 -8.41 -8.94 11.11
N VAL A 31 -7.99 -10.18 10.81
CA VAL A 31 -7.86 -10.66 9.43
C VAL A 31 -8.84 -11.80 9.16
N LEU A 32 -9.73 -11.58 8.21
CA LEU A 32 -10.59 -12.60 7.62
C LEU A 32 -9.95 -13.10 6.32
N SER A 33 -9.49 -14.34 6.30
CA SER A 33 -8.94 -14.98 5.11
C SER A 33 -10.01 -15.83 4.41
N MET A 34 -10.22 -15.56 3.15
CA MET A 34 -11.15 -16.28 2.28
C MET A 34 -10.34 -17.01 1.19
N LYS A 35 -10.23 -18.34 1.33
CA LYS A 35 -9.74 -19.19 0.25
C LYS A 35 -10.83 -19.39 -0.78
N VAL A 36 -10.51 -19.17 -2.05
CA VAL A 36 -11.43 -19.31 -3.16
C VAL A 36 -10.91 -20.34 -4.16
N ARG A 37 -11.82 -20.84 -5.01
CA ARG A 37 -11.43 -21.77 -6.08
C ARG A 37 -10.52 -21.07 -7.08
N SER A 38 -9.42 -21.76 -7.45
CA SER A 38 -8.54 -21.30 -8.52
C SER A 38 -9.28 -21.23 -9.85
N ALA A 39 -9.07 -20.16 -10.62
CA ALA A 39 -9.60 -20.01 -11.96
C ALA A 39 -9.17 -21.14 -12.92
N LEU A 40 -8.05 -21.82 -12.61
CA LEU A 40 -7.51 -22.94 -13.41
C LEU A 40 -8.12 -24.30 -13.02
N ALA A 41 -8.90 -24.38 -11.96
CA ALA A 41 -9.51 -25.63 -11.52
C ALA A 41 -10.65 -26.04 -12.46
N THR A 42 -10.46 -27.18 -13.14
CA THR A 42 -11.49 -27.79 -13.99
C THR A 42 -12.31 -28.81 -13.18
N GLY A 43 -13.62 -28.68 -13.21
CA GLY A 43 -14.57 -29.60 -12.57
C GLY A 43 -15.59 -28.91 -11.67
N GLU A 44 -16.64 -29.65 -11.29
CA GLU A 44 -17.62 -29.21 -10.30
C GLU A 44 -16.96 -29.19 -8.91
N SER A 45 -16.92 -28.03 -8.28
CA SER A 45 -16.41 -27.84 -6.93
C SER A 45 -17.45 -27.07 -6.11
N ASN A 46 -17.59 -27.44 -4.84
CA ASN A 46 -18.42 -26.70 -3.88
C ASN A 46 -17.68 -25.44 -3.37
N GLU A 47 -16.47 -25.15 -3.88
CA GLU A 47 -15.73 -23.96 -3.51
C GLU A 47 -16.28 -22.71 -4.19
N VAL A 48 -16.30 -21.62 -3.44
CA VAL A 48 -16.74 -20.29 -3.90
C VAL A 48 -15.73 -19.72 -4.88
N GLY A 49 -16.19 -19.16 -6.00
CA GLY A 49 -15.33 -18.48 -6.95
C GLY A 49 -14.82 -17.13 -6.40
N ALA A 50 -13.66 -16.66 -6.91
CA ALA A 50 -13.07 -15.41 -6.43
C ALA A 50 -13.99 -14.19 -6.61
N ALA A 51 -14.73 -14.10 -7.71
CA ALA A 51 -15.69 -13.01 -7.95
C ALA A 51 -16.83 -12.99 -6.92
N GLU A 52 -17.33 -14.14 -6.52
CA GLU A 52 -18.37 -14.24 -5.48
C GLU A 52 -17.78 -13.92 -4.10
N GLY A 53 -16.55 -14.37 -3.81
CA GLY A 53 -15.81 -14.01 -2.60
C GLY A 53 -15.66 -12.49 -2.45
N ILE A 54 -15.29 -11.79 -3.53
CA ILE A 54 -15.16 -10.32 -3.56
C ILE A 54 -16.53 -9.67 -3.29
N ARG A 55 -17.60 -10.07 -3.98
CA ARG A 55 -18.94 -9.50 -3.75
C ARG A 55 -19.46 -9.77 -2.34
N THR A 56 -19.12 -10.92 -1.77
CA THR A 56 -19.49 -11.26 -0.39
C THR A 56 -18.73 -10.38 0.60
N SER A 57 -17.42 -10.14 0.37
CA SER A 57 -16.60 -9.29 1.24
C SER A 57 -17.17 -7.88 1.39
N LEU A 58 -17.76 -7.32 0.34
CA LEU A 58 -18.39 -5.98 0.36
C LEU A 58 -19.56 -5.85 1.34
N ARG A 59 -20.11 -6.96 1.82
CA ARG A 59 -21.22 -6.99 2.77
C ARG A 59 -20.76 -7.15 4.23
N LEU A 60 -19.46 -7.31 4.45
CA LEU A 60 -18.91 -7.60 5.77
C LEU A 60 -18.53 -6.34 6.58
N GLY A 61 -18.83 -5.15 6.06
CA GLY A 61 -18.55 -3.86 6.71
C GLY A 61 -17.20 -3.27 6.33
N ASP A 62 -16.89 -2.11 6.91
CA ASP A 62 -15.65 -1.37 6.66
C ASP A 62 -14.43 -2.25 6.86
N SER A 63 -13.66 -2.42 5.80
CA SER A 63 -12.48 -3.27 5.79
C SER A 63 -11.49 -2.84 4.72
N SER A 64 -10.25 -3.35 4.83
CA SER A 64 -9.29 -3.32 3.73
C SER A 64 -9.39 -4.64 2.97
N LEU A 65 -9.69 -4.60 1.67
CA LEU A 65 -9.81 -5.76 0.81
C LEU A 65 -8.51 -6.00 0.05
N ILE A 66 -7.89 -7.15 0.25
CA ILE A 66 -6.65 -7.54 -0.42
C ILE A 66 -6.92 -8.80 -1.25
N VAL A 67 -6.75 -8.69 -2.56
CA VAL A 67 -6.85 -9.83 -3.49
C VAL A 67 -5.43 -10.29 -3.82
N GLY A 68 -5.13 -11.55 -3.53
CA GLY A 68 -3.78 -12.10 -3.65
C GLY A 68 -3.24 -11.96 -5.07
N GLU A 69 -4.00 -12.38 -6.07
CA GLU A 69 -3.65 -12.18 -7.48
C GLU A 69 -4.91 -12.05 -8.35
N ILE A 70 -4.82 -11.19 -9.36
CA ILE A 70 -5.86 -10.93 -10.35
C ILE A 70 -5.44 -11.58 -11.67
N ARG A 71 -6.18 -12.61 -12.10
CA ARG A 71 -5.85 -13.42 -13.27
C ARG A 71 -6.98 -13.56 -14.29
N SER A 72 -8.25 -13.43 -13.86
CA SER A 72 -9.41 -13.78 -14.67
C SER A 72 -10.66 -12.97 -14.32
N GLU A 73 -11.81 -13.61 -14.23
CA GLU A 73 -13.13 -12.99 -14.03
C GLU A 73 -13.25 -12.17 -12.73
N GLU A 74 -12.46 -12.48 -11.70
CA GLU A 74 -12.44 -11.72 -10.46
C GLU A 74 -12.05 -10.25 -10.68
N ALA A 75 -11.33 -9.93 -11.77
CA ALA A 75 -11.01 -8.56 -12.13
C ALA A 75 -12.26 -7.68 -12.22
N LYS A 76 -13.31 -8.16 -12.91
CA LYS A 76 -14.56 -7.40 -13.06
C LYS A 76 -15.20 -7.11 -11.71
N ALA A 77 -15.25 -8.11 -10.82
CA ALA A 77 -15.81 -7.95 -9.48
C ALA A 77 -14.97 -7.00 -8.61
N LEU A 78 -13.63 -7.06 -8.72
CA LEU A 78 -12.74 -6.17 -8.00
C LEU A 78 -12.92 -4.71 -8.44
N TYR A 79 -12.98 -4.46 -9.75
CA TYR A 79 -13.20 -3.10 -10.28
C TYR A 79 -14.63 -2.59 -9.98
N GLU A 80 -15.61 -3.47 -9.91
CA GLU A 80 -16.94 -3.14 -9.39
C GLU A 80 -16.85 -2.69 -7.92
N ALA A 81 -16.13 -3.44 -7.08
CA ALA A 81 -15.89 -3.09 -5.69
C ALA A 81 -15.19 -1.73 -5.52
N MET A 82 -14.14 -1.47 -6.29
CA MET A 82 -13.43 -0.19 -6.28
C MET A 82 -14.35 0.99 -6.67
N ARG A 83 -15.23 0.81 -7.65
CA ARG A 83 -16.13 1.87 -8.14
C ARG A 83 -17.24 2.22 -7.18
N VAL A 84 -17.77 1.23 -6.51
CA VAL A 84 -18.90 1.44 -5.57
C VAL A 84 -18.43 2.24 -4.35
N GLY A 85 -17.11 2.27 -4.08
CA GLY A 85 -16.53 2.98 -2.94
C GLY A 85 -17.10 2.51 -1.60
N ALA A 86 -17.87 1.42 -1.66
CA ALA A 86 -18.64 0.93 -0.55
C ALA A 86 -17.71 0.11 0.34
N LEU A 87 -17.43 0.63 1.51
CA LEU A 87 -17.07 -0.17 2.67
C LEU A 87 -15.59 -0.63 2.76
N ALA A 88 -14.73 -0.33 1.78
CA ALA A 88 -13.32 -0.67 1.91
C ALA A 88 -12.48 0.61 1.96
N ASN A 89 -11.75 0.80 3.05
CA ASN A 89 -10.79 1.91 3.18
C ASN A 89 -9.63 1.78 2.17
N VAL A 90 -9.27 0.54 1.84
CA VAL A 90 -8.26 0.18 0.85
C VAL A 90 -8.73 -1.03 0.07
N VAL A 91 -8.63 -0.96 -1.25
CA VAL A 91 -8.78 -2.13 -2.14
C VAL A 91 -7.46 -2.30 -2.89
N ALA A 92 -6.80 -3.42 -2.70
CA ALA A 92 -5.54 -3.70 -3.36
C ALA A 92 -5.50 -5.13 -3.89
N GLY A 93 -4.72 -5.33 -4.94
CA GLY A 93 -4.48 -6.64 -5.53
C GLY A 93 -3.17 -6.65 -6.30
N THR A 94 -2.62 -7.82 -6.56
CA THR A 94 -1.46 -7.97 -7.43
C THR A 94 -1.90 -8.43 -8.81
N ILE A 95 -1.18 -7.98 -9.82
CA ILE A 95 -1.41 -8.35 -11.22
C ILE A 95 -0.08 -8.36 -11.95
N HIS A 96 0.10 -9.30 -12.87
CA HIS A 96 1.27 -9.30 -13.73
C HIS A 96 1.20 -8.19 -14.77
N GLY A 97 2.21 -7.33 -14.82
CA GLY A 97 2.37 -6.26 -15.80
C GLY A 97 3.73 -5.57 -15.66
N GLY A 98 4.45 -5.40 -16.76
CA GLY A 98 5.81 -4.82 -16.77
C GLY A 98 5.84 -3.29 -16.62
N SER A 99 4.68 -2.63 -16.75
CA SER A 99 4.53 -1.18 -16.64
C SER A 99 3.09 -0.81 -16.29
N PRO A 100 2.80 0.43 -15.88
CA PRO A 100 1.43 0.90 -15.68
C PRO A 100 0.53 0.72 -16.91
N TYR A 101 1.08 0.96 -18.12
CA TYR A 101 0.35 0.74 -19.35
C TYR A 101 0.10 -0.75 -19.63
N ALA A 102 1.06 -1.62 -19.34
CA ALA A 102 0.86 -3.07 -19.48
C ALA A 102 -0.22 -3.59 -18.51
N VAL A 103 -0.35 -2.99 -17.33
CA VAL A 103 -1.45 -3.29 -16.40
C VAL A 103 -2.79 -2.83 -16.98
N PHE A 104 -2.85 -1.61 -17.53
CA PHE A 104 -4.04 -1.11 -18.22
C PHE A 104 -4.47 -2.01 -19.36
N ASP A 105 -3.55 -2.33 -20.26
CA ASP A 105 -3.79 -3.18 -21.43
C ASP A 105 -4.33 -4.55 -21.02
N ARG A 106 -3.67 -5.19 -20.06
CA ARG A 106 -4.10 -6.47 -19.52
C ARG A 106 -5.50 -6.42 -18.88
N VAL A 107 -5.76 -5.41 -18.05
CA VAL A 107 -7.04 -5.28 -17.35
C VAL A 107 -8.18 -5.02 -18.34
N VAL A 108 -7.94 -4.16 -19.32
CA VAL A 108 -9.01 -3.75 -20.26
C VAL A 108 -9.18 -4.76 -21.39
N ASN A 109 -8.10 -5.20 -22.02
CA ASN A 109 -8.16 -6.01 -23.22
C ASN A 109 -8.17 -7.52 -22.91
N ASP A 110 -7.37 -8.01 -21.97
CA ASP A 110 -7.32 -9.44 -21.64
C ASP A 110 -8.43 -9.84 -20.66
N LEU A 111 -8.65 -9.02 -19.61
CA LEU A 111 -9.62 -9.32 -18.54
C LEU A 111 -11.00 -8.66 -18.80
N GLU A 112 -11.14 -7.95 -19.91
CA GLU A 112 -12.38 -7.32 -20.38
C GLU A 112 -13.06 -6.42 -19.34
N VAL A 113 -12.27 -5.74 -18.51
CA VAL A 113 -12.77 -4.71 -17.61
C VAL A 113 -13.04 -3.44 -18.42
N PRO A 114 -14.22 -2.83 -18.31
CA PRO A 114 -14.49 -1.59 -19.03
C PRO A 114 -13.46 -0.50 -18.76
N VAL A 115 -13.03 0.22 -19.79
CA VAL A 115 -12.07 1.33 -19.70
C VAL A 115 -12.47 2.31 -18.60
N THR A 116 -13.76 2.66 -18.51
CA THR A 116 -14.29 3.54 -17.47
C THR A 116 -14.16 2.98 -16.06
N SER A 117 -14.13 1.65 -15.93
CA SER A 117 -13.94 0.99 -14.63
C SER A 117 -12.47 0.99 -14.20
N PHE A 118 -11.53 0.90 -15.14
CA PHE A 118 -10.10 1.00 -14.84
C PHE A 118 -9.73 2.31 -14.14
N LYS A 119 -10.48 3.38 -14.39
CA LYS A 119 -10.32 4.67 -13.70
C LYS A 119 -10.55 4.60 -12.18
N ALA A 120 -11.08 3.50 -11.65
CA ALA A 120 -11.15 3.30 -10.20
C ALA A 120 -9.78 2.96 -9.58
N THR A 121 -8.79 2.58 -10.39
CA THR A 121 -7.41 2.47 -9.92
C THR A 121 -6.85 3.85 -9.57
N ASP A 122 -6.33 4.01 -8.38
CA ASP A 122 -5.68 5.26 -7.95
C ASP A 122 -4.17 5.21 -8.15
N ILE A 123 -3.54 4.13 -7.71
CA ILE A 123 -2.08 3.97 -7.71
C ILE A 123 -1.69 2.60 -8.26
N ILE A 124 -0.66 2.59 -9.11
CA ILE A 124 0.01 1.37 -9.58
C ILE A 124 1.45 1.40 -9.05
N VAL A 125 1.81 0.38 -8.27
CA VAL A 125 3.18 0.15 -7.83
C VAL A 125 3.81 -0.89 -8.73
N ASN A 126 4.78 -0.49 -9.53
CA ASN A 126 5.48 -1.38 -10.46
C ASN A 126 6.78 -1.89 -9.84
N ALA A 127 6.88 -3.20 -9.65
CA ALA A 127 8.06 -3.86 -9.09
C ALA A 127 8.59 -4.88 -10.11
N ASN A 128 9.85 -4.71 -10.51
CA ASN A 128 10.49 -5.55 -11.51
C ASN A 128 11.93 -5.93 -11.10
N PRO A 129 12.47 -7.01 -11.69
CA PRO A 129 13.88 -7.34 -11.56
C PRO A 129 14.75 -6.28 -12.26
N VAL A 130 15.79 -5.80 -11.57
CA VAL A 130 16.87 -4.98 -12.11
C VAL A 130 18.13 -5.85 -12.22
N ARG A 131 18.81 -5.79 -13.35
CA ARG A 131 20.06 -6.53 -13.58
C ARG A 131 21.24 -5.60 -13.44
N THR A 132 22.27 -6.08 -12.77
CA THR A 132 23.59 -5.41 -12.68
C THR A 132 24.52 -5.91 -13.78
N SER A 133 25.62 -5.19 -13.99
CA SER A 133 26.63 -5.52 -15.02
C SER A 133 27.34 -6.85 -14.78
N ASP A 134 27.37 -7.34 -13.54
CA ASP A 134 27.93 -8.65 -13.16
C ASP A 134 26.93 -9.81 -13.36
N GLY A 135 25.72 -9.51 -13.84
CA GLY A 135 24.66 -10.50 -14.10
C GLY A 135 23.79 -10.83 -12.88
N SER A 136 24.05 -10.24 -11.72
CA SER A 136 23.16 -10.39 -10.57
C SER A 136 21.82 -9.69 -10.80
N THR A 137 20.78 -10.15 -10.09
CA THR A 137 19.42 -9.64 -10.27
C THR A 137 18.82 -9.30 -8.92
N PHE A 138 18.31 -8.08 -8.79
CA PHE A 138 17.58 -7.59 -7.62
C PHE A 138 16.15 -7.23 -8.01
N ARG A 139 15.22 -7.36 -7.08
CA ARG A 139 13.86 -6.84 -7.26
C ARG A 139 13.79 -5.44 -6.66
N ARG A 140 13.25 -4.48 -7.44
CA ARG A 140 13.07 -3.08 -7.02
C ARG A 140 11.70 -2.59 -7.42
N VAL A 141 11.15 -1.68 -6.63
CA VAL A 141 10.03 -0.84 -7.07
C VAL A 141 10.59 0.16 -8.07
N LEU A 142 10.15 0.08 -9.32
CA LEU A 142 10.63 0.95 -10.40
C LEU A 142 9.84 2.24 -10.49
N SER A 143 8.55 2.21 -10.21
CA SER A 143 7.70 3.40 -10.17
C SER A 143 6.52 3.22 -9.22
N ILE A 144 6.07 4.37 -8.71
CA ILE A 144 4.74 4.53 -8.12
C ILE A 144 4.03 5.53 -9.01
N THR A 145 2.99 5.07 -9.69
CA THR A 145 2.29 5.83 -10.74
C THR A 145 0.84 6.05 -10.35
N GLU A 146 0.42 7.29 -10.38
CA GLU A 146 -0.98 7.69 -10.21
C GLU A 146 -1.75 7.53 -11.51
N VAL A 147 -2.98 7.04 -11.42
CA VAL A 147 -3.93 6.96 -12.54
C VAL A 147 -4.90 8.13 -12.44
N ARG A 148 -4.70 9.16 -13.29
CA ARG A 148 -5.57 10.32 -13.40
C ARG A 148 -6.94 9.93 -13.97
N LYS A 149 -7.95 10.75 -13.77
CA LYS A 149 -9.34 10.41 -14.15
C LYS A 149 -9.84 11.15 -15.41
N HIS A 150 -9.10 12.15 -15.90
CA HIS A 150 -9.53 13.02 -17.00
C HIS A 150 -9.39 12.45 -18.43
N TRP A 151 -8.54 11.44 -18.66
CA TRP A 151 -8.38 10.81 -19.97
C TRP A 151 -9.65 10.03 -20.39
N GLU A 152 -9.85 9.82 -21.69
CA GLU A 152 -11.06 9.18 -22.22
C GLU A 152 -10.79 7.79 -22.81
N LYS A 153 -9.75 7.64 -23.61
CA LYS A 153 -9.48 6.42 -24.39
C LYS A 153 -8.16 5.76 -24.00
N ASP A 154 -7.08 6.52 -24.02
CA ASP A 154 -5.73 5.99 -23.84
C ASP A 154 -4.98 6.79 -22.77
N PRO A 155 -4.81 6.21 -21.56
CA PRO A 155 -4.15 6.92 -20.47
C PRO A 155 -2.69 7.26 -20.75
N LEU A 156 -2.02 6.56 -21.69
CA LEU A 156 -0.63 6.85 -22.02
C LEU A 156 -0.51 8.16 -22.83
N THR A 157 -1.36 8.31 -23.86
CA THR A 157 -1.30 9.47 -24.74
C THR A 157 -2.03 10.69 -24.19
N GLU A 158 -2.98 10.48 -23.28
CA GLU A 158 -3.83 11.52 -22.73
C GLU A 158 -3.39 11.98 -21.31
N GLY A 159 -2.18 11.63 -20.89
CA GLY A 159 -1.65 12.05 -19.57
C GLY A 159 -2.36 11.41 -18.39
N GLY A 160 -2.94 10.23 -18.57
CA GLY A 160 -3.62 9.48 -17.51
C GLY A 160 -2.69 8.81 -16.51
N PHE A 161 -1.40 8.70 -16.81
CA PHE A 161 -0.38 8.17 -15.92
C PHE A 161 0.59 9.26 -15.49
N VAL A 162 0.73 9.45 -14.18
CA VAL A 162 1.70 10.39 -13.59
C VAL A 162 2.60 9.63 -12.63
N GLU A 163 3.89 9.58 -12.92
CA GLU A 163 4.87 8.98 -12.02
C GLU A 163 5.06 9.88 -10.79
N LEU A 164 4.67 9.40 -9.62
CA LEU A 164 4.91 10.09 -8.35
C LEU A 164 6.29 9.76 -7.78
N MET A 165 6.75 8.54 -8.00
CA MET A 165 8.11 8.13 -7.63
C MET A 165 8.72 7.31 -8.76
N LYS A 166 10.03 7.47 -8.96
CA LYS A 166 10.80 6.82 -10.02
C LYS A 166 12.11 6.27 -9.48
N TYR A 167 12.44 5.05 -9.89
CA TYR A 167 13.70 4.42 -9.53
C TYR A 167 14.86 5.00 -10.33
N ASP A 168 15.91 5.36 -9.61
CA ASP A 168 17.18 5.77 -10.19
C ASP A 168 18.17 4.60 -10.11
N VAL A 169 18.53 4.06 -11.27
CA VAL A 169 19.41 2.90 -11.39
C VAL A 169 20.85 3.19 -10.95
N ASN A 170 21.28 4.45 -11.01
CA ASN A 170 22.65 4.82 -10.67
C ASN A 170 22.86 4.83 -9.15
N ASP A 171 21.86 5.27 -8.41
CA ASP A 171 21.91 5.40 -6.95
C ASP A 171 21.23 4.21 -6.22
N ASP A 172 20.64 3.28 -6.97
CA ASP A 172 19.80 2.19 -6.42
C ASP A 172 18.71 2.71 -5.46
N THR A 173 18.06 3.82 -5.79
CA THR A 173 17.06 4.49 -4.93
C THR A 173 15.77 4.80 -5.69
N LEU A 174 14.65 4.77 -4.98
CA LEU A 174 13.36 5.25 -5.46
C LEU A 174 13.20 6.71 -5.04
N LYS A 175 13.16 7.64 -6.01
CA LYS A 175 13.12 9.08 -5.77
C LYS A 175 11.74 9.67 -6.06
N PRO A 176 11.26 10.65 -5.27
CA PRO A 176 10.05 11.39 -5.61
C PRO A 176 10.29 12.24 -6.86
N THR A 177 9.26 12.40 -7.68
CA THR A 177 9.25 13.30 -8.83
C THR A 177 8.83 14.71 -8.41
N ASP A 178 9.05 15.68 -9.30
CA ASP A 178 8.58 17.05 -9.07
C ASP A 178 7.06 17.12 -8.91
N ASP A 179 6.30 16.30 -9.65
CA ASP A 179 4.84 16.19 -9.49
C ASP A 179 4.43 15.82 -8.07
N LEU A 180 5.13 14.89 -7.44
CA LEU A 180 4.86 14.53 -6.04
C LEU A 180 5.29 15.65 -5.09
N ILE A 181 6.50 16.19 -5.25
CA ILE A 181 7.05 17.20 -4.36
C ILE A 181 6.20 18.47 -4.37
N ASN A 182 5.75 18.90 -5.55
CA ASN A 182 4.95 20.10 -5.75
C ASN A 182 3.46 19.90 -5.43
N GLY A 183 3.08 18.69 -5.03
CA GLY A 183 1.69 18.42 -4.64
C GLY A 183 0.74 18.27 -5.81
N GLU A 184 1.20 17.74 -6.93
CA GLU A 184 0.34 17.52 -8.09
C GLU A 184 -0.42 16.17 -8.05
N SER A 185 -0.25 15.37 -7.00
CA SER A 185 -1.01 14.14 -6.83
C SER A 185 -2.47 14.42 -6.47
N GLU A 186 -3.39 14.03 -7.33
CA GLU A 186 -4.85 14.13 -7.10
C GLU A 186 -5.30 13.16 -6.01
N THR A 187 -4.74 11.94 -5.99
CA THR A 187 -5.07 10.92 -5.00
C THR A 187 -4.68 11.37 -3.59
N ILE A 188 -3.45 11.86 -3.41
CA ILE A 188 -3.00 12.31 -2.09
C ILE A 188 -3.78 13.55 -1.64
N LYS A 189 -4.04 14.50 -2.55
CA LYS A 189 -4.90 15.67 -2.27
C LYS A 189 -6.31 15.25 -1.84
N SER A 190 -6.88 14.24 -2.51
CA SER A 190 -8.20 13.70 -2.15
C SER A 190 -8.21 13.09 -0.75
N ILE A 191 -7.18 12.30 -0.41
CA ILE A 191 -7.02 11.74 0.94
C ILE A 191 -6.88 12.87 1.97
N ALA A 192 -6.00 13.82 1.70
CA ALA A 192 -5.70 14.94 2.60
C ALA A 192 -6.93 15.86 2.83
N SER A 193 -7.81 15.99 1.85
CA SER A 193 -9.01 16.80 1.95
C SER A 193 -9.97 16.37 3.07
N ASN A 194 -9.87 15.10 3.49
CA ASN A 194 -10.67 14.53 4.56
C ASN A 194 -9.96 14.55 5.93
N VAL A 195 -8.75 15.11 6.00
CA VAL A 195 -7.97 15.16 7.24
C VAL A 195 -7.89 16.59 7.74
N LYS A 196 -8.34 16.82 8.99
CA LYS A 196 -8.28 18.12 9.62
C LYS A 196 -6.83 18.62 9.69
N GLY A 197 -6.58 19.84 9.20
CA GLY A 197 -5.25 20.45 9.18
C GLY A 197 -4.44 20.16 7.91
N TRP A 198 -4.85 19.19 7.08
CA TRP A 198 -4.20 18.88 5.80
C TRP A 198 -4.99 19.37 4.60
N ALA A 199 -6.31 19.53 4.72
CA ALA A 199 -7.17 20.00 3.65
C ALA A 199 -6.68 21.35 3.10
N GLY A 200 -6.26 21.37 1.83
CA GLY A 200 -5.71 22.55 1.17
C GLY A 200 -4.31 23.00 1.62
N ASN A 201 -3.63 22.22 2.46
CA ASN A 201 -2.30 22.52 2.97
C ASN A 201 -1.30 21.41 2.58
N TRP A 202 -0.75 21.54 1.36
CA TRP A 202 0.20 20.56 0.85
C TRP A 202 1.48 20.48 1.68
N ASP A 203 1.98 21.60 2.19
CA ASP A 203 3.20 21.63 2.99
C ASP A 203 3.07 20.75 4.23
N ALA A 204 1.92 20.75 4.89
CA ALA A 204 1.64 19.88 6.04
C ALA A 204 1.55 18.39 5.64
N VAL A 205 0.98 18.11 4.46
CA VAL A 205 0.92 16.72 3.93
C VAL A 205 2.32 16.21 3.60
N TRP A 206 3.11 17.04 2.90
CA TRP A 206 4.48 16.70 2.52
C TRP A 206 5.38 16.51 3.74
N ASP A 207 5.28 17.41 4.72
CA ASP A 207 6.00 17.29 5.99
C ASP A 207 5.67 15.98 6.72
N ASN A 208 4.41 15.55 6.73
CA ASN A 208 4.03 14.26 7.31
C ASN A 208 4.57 13.05 6.53
N ILE A 209 4.63 13.14 5.19
CA ILE A 209 5.26 12.09 4.36
C ILE A 209 6.76 11.99 4.71
N LEU A 210 7.45 13.12 4.82
CA LEU A 210 8.86 13.16 5.21
C LEU A 210 9.08 12.66 6.64
N LEU A 211 8.20 13.00 7.57
CA LEU A 211 8.26 12.51 8.94
C LEU A 211 8.16 10.97 8.97
N ARG A 212 7.22 10.37 8.24
CA ARG A 212 7.10 8.91 8.15
C ARG A 212 8.34 8.26 7.53
N LYS A 213 8.94 8.91 6.54
CA LYS A 213 10.22 8.49 5.97
C LYS A 213 11.31 8.49 7.04
N MET A 214 11.48 9.60 7.76
CA MET A 214 12.49 9.74 8.81
C MET A 214 12.34 8.68 9.92
N VAL A 215 11.11 8.40 10.34
CA VAL A 215 10.81 7.34 11.33
C VAL A 215 11.27 5.97 10.83
N LYS A 216 11.01 5.63 9.56
CA LYS A 216 11.43 4.34 8.99
C LYS A 216 12.95 4.27 8.82
N GLU A 217 13.58 5.35 8.38
CA GLU A 217 15.04 5.44 8.28
C GLU A 217 15.72 5.30 9.65
N GLU A 218 15.13 5.85 10.70
CA GLU A 218 15.64 5.72 12.07
C GLU A 218 15.61 4.27 12.56
N ILE A 219 14.52 3.53 12.28
CA ILE A 219 14.42 2.11 12.66
C ILE A 219 15.48 1.28 11.93
N VAL A 220 15.65 1.50 10.62
CA VAL A 220 16.68 0.83 9.81
C VAL A 220 18.08 1.20 10.30
N GLY A 221 18.34 2.49 10.49
CA GLY A 221 19.62 2.98 11.00
C GLY A 221 19.98 2.43 12.38
N TYR A 222 18.96 2.28 13.27
CA TYR A 222 19.15 1.62 14.57
C TYR A 222 19.54 0.15 14.38
N SER A 223 18.83 -0.60 13.52
CA SER A 223 19.14 -1.99 13.20
C SER A 223 20.60 -2.17 12.75
N ASP A 224 21.03 -1.34 11.83
CA ASP A 224 22.39 -1.40 11.25
C ASP A 224 23.45 -1.03 12.29
N LYS A 225 23.27 0.08 13.01
CA LYS A 225 24.20 0.58 14.03
C LYS A 225 24.39 -0.41 15.17
N MET A 226 23.30 -1.00 15.63
CA MET A 226 23.30 -1.91 16.77
C MET A 226 23.47 -3.40 16.38
N ARG A 227 23.48 -3.69 15.05
CA ARG A 227 23.50 -5.06 14.49
C ARG A 227 22.36 -5.92 15.02
N ARG A 228 21.17 -5.35 15.02
CA ARG A 228 19.94 -5.98 15.54
C ARG A 228 18.86 -6.06 14.47
N PRO A 229 18.99 -6.98 13.49
CA PRO A 229 18.04 -7.13 12.40
C PRO A 229 16.63 -7.51 12.88
N GLU A 230 16.50 -8.10 14.08
CA GLU A 230 15.23 -8.46 14.66
C GLU A 230 14.30 -7.28 14.92
N VAL A 231 14.81 -6.04 15.05
CA VAL A 231 13.95 -4.85 15.17
C VAL A 231 13.26 -4.46 13.85
N LEU A 232 13.62 -5.09 12.75
CA LEU A 232 12.95 -4.95 11.45
C LEU A 232 11.84 -6.00 11.25
N GLU A 233 11.69 -6.93 12.17
CA GLU A 233 10.62 -7.92 12.11
C GLU A 233 9.24 -7.31 12.36
N ALA A 234 8.20 -7.98 11.83
CA ALA A 234 6.83 -7.46 11.84
C ALA A 234 6.29 -7.10 13.23
N ASP A 235 6.66 -7.87 14.26
CA ASP A 235 6.22 -7.60 15.64
C ASP A 235 6.74 -6.25 16.15
N PHE A 236 8.03 -5.97 15.95
CA PHE A 236 8.60 -4.71 16.41
C PHE A 236 8.19 -3.53 15.53
N THR A 237 8.13 -3.71 14.21
CA THR A 237 7.68 -2.64 13.29
C THR A 237 6.23 -2.26 13.51
N THR A 238 5.36 -3.19 13.90
CA THR A 238 3.98 -2.87 14.32
C THR A 238 3.97 -2.01 15.59
N LYS A 239 4.81 -2.34 16.58
CA LYS A 239 4.97 -1.52 17.80
C LYS A 239 5.50 -0.12 17.50
N CYS A 240 6.43 -0.01 16.53
CA CYS A 240 6.93 1.29 16.05
C CYS A 240 5.81 2.12 15.41
N ASN A 241 4.96 1.50 14.59
CA ASN A 241 3.83 2.17 13.96
C ASN A 241 2.82 2.67 15.01
N ASP A 242 2.47 1.83 15.97
CA ASP A 242 1.60 2.22 17.08
C ASP A 242 2.19 3.37 17.92
N ALA A 243 3.48 3.31 18.23
CA ALA A 243 4.17 4.37 18.97
C ALA A 243 4.16 5.69 18.20
N PHE A 244 4.47 5.64 16.89
CA PHE A 244 4.41 6.81 16.02
C PHE A 244 3.03 7.49 16.07
N HIS A 245 1.95 6.72 15.92
CA HIS A 245 0.59 7.27 15.97
C HIS A 245 0.24 7.85 17.33
N LYS A 246 0.58 7.16 18.43
CA LYS A 246 0.34 7.66 19.79
C LYS A 246 1.09 8.96 20.06
N ILE A 247 2.38 9.01 19.72
CA ILE A 247 3.20 10.21 19.89
C ILE A 247 2.66 11.36 19.04
N SER A 248 2.27 11.09 17.77
CA SER A 248 1.66 12.11 16.90
C SER A 248 0.37 12.68 17.49
N ASP A 249 -0.47 11.83 18.06
CA ASP A 249 -1.72 12.24 18.72
C ASP A 249 -1.46 13.05 20.01
N GLU A 250 -0.46 12.68 20.80
CA GLU A 250 -0.07 13.40 22.01
C GLU A 250 0.43 14.81 21.65
N VAL A 251 1.37 14.92 20.71
CA VAL A 251 1.88 16.22 20.23
C VAL A 251 0.75 17.05 19.65
N SER A 252 -0.15 16.45 18.86
CA SER A 252 -1.31 17.18 18.30
C SER A 252 -2.25 17.74 19.38
N LYS A 253 -2.42 17.03 20.49
CA LYS A 253 -3.22 17.52 21.63
C LYS A 253 -2.55 18.67 22.37
N GLU A 254 -1.22 18.67 22.44
CA GLU A 254 -0.46 19.70 23.14
C GLU A 254 -0.35 21.01 22.34
N VAL A 255 -0.09 20.92 21.03
CA VAL A 255 0.22 22.09 20.21
C VAL A 255 -0.76 22.33 19.05
N GLY A 256 -1.77 21.48 18.91
CA GLY A 256 -2.82 21.61 17.88
C GLY A 256 -2.54 20.92 16.55
N LEU A 257 -1.30 20.51 16.28
CA LEU A 257 -0.88 19.75 15.10
C LEU A 257 0.23 18.76 15.48
N PRO A 258 0.46 17.70 14.67
CA PRO A 258 1.60 16.79 14.83
C PRO A 258 2.88 17.47 14.32
N GLU A 259 3.51 18.31 15.12
CA GLU A 259 4.75 18.99 14.76
C GLU A 259 5.87 17.97 14.56
N SER A 260 6.42 17.89 13.33
CA SER A 260 7.29 16.78 12.91
C SER A 260 8.57 16.67 13.71
N LYS A 261 9.20 17.76 14.10
CA LYS A 261 10.43 17.74 14.89
C LYS A 261 10.20 17.15 16.28
N GLU A 262 9.12 17.55 16.93
CA GLU A 262 8.76 17.07 18.25
C GLU A 262 8.35 15.60 18.21
N VAL A 263 7.50 15.21 17.22
CA VAL A 263 7.11 13.81 17.01
C VAL A 263 8.33 12.93 16.79
N PHE A 264 9.26 13.35 15.91
CA PHE A 264 10.45 12.59 15.61
C PHE A 264 11.37 12.46 16.83
N SER A 265 11.61 13.55 17.57
CA SER A 265 12.43 13.53 18.78
C SER A 265 11.88 12.57 19.84
N ARG A 266 10.56 12.60 20.08
CA ARG A 266 9.91 11.68 21.03
C ARG A 266 9.94 10.23 20.53
N PHE A 267 9.81 10.03 19.22
CA PHE A 267 9.93 8.69 18.63
C PHE A 267 11.35 8.12 18.78
N GLN A 268 12.39 8.92 18.54
CA GLN A 268 13.78 8.50 18.77
C GLN A 268 14.01 8.07 20.23
N ALA A 269 13.58 8.90 21.17
CA ALA A 269 13.69 8.56 22.59
C ALA A 269 12.93 7.28 22.97
N TRP A 270 11.75 7.06 22.37
CA TRP A 270 10.99 5.83 22.52
C TRP A 270 11.74 4.62 21.95
N LEU A 271 12.29 4.75 20.73
CA LEU A 271 13.03 3.68 20.05
C LEU A 271 14.28 3.28 20.85
N GLU A 272 15.07 4.25 21.30
CA GLU A 272 16.27 4.02 22.13
C GLU A 272 15.95 3.31 23.45
N LYS A 273 14.77 3.53 24.00
CA LYS A 273 14.30 2.86 25.23
C LYS A 273 13.78 1.46 24.96
N MET A 274 13.05 1.24 23.88
CA MET A 274 12.31 -0.01 23.65
C MET A 274 13.11 -1.05 22.85
N ALA A 275 13.96 -0.62 21.92
CA ALA A 275 14.68 -1.53 21.06
C ALA A 275 15.78 -2.36 21.77
N PRO A 276 16.52 -1.86 22.79
CA PRO A 276 17.54 -2.68 23.47
C PRO A 276 16.98 -3.93 24.14
N ASP A 277 15.80 -3.83 24.73
CA ASP A 277 15.16 -4.90 25.52
C ASP A 277 14.27 -5.81 24.65
N TYR A 278 14.13 -5.49 23.36
CA TYR A 278 13.32 -6.29 22.44
C TYR A 278 14.00 -7.62 22.16
N VAL A 279 13.27 -8.71 22.37
CA VAL A 279 13.62 -10.07 21.94
C VAL A 279 12.53 -10.53 20.98
N ALA A 280 12.94 -10.97 19.79
CA ALA A 280 11.99 -11.52 18.80
C ALA A 280 11.33 -12.78 19.38
N PRO A 281 10.00 -12.95 19.18
CA PRO A 281 9.25 -14.09 19.71
C PRO A 281 9.61 -15.42 19.04
#